data_46972981371f086e6f55fa7ec68e552a
#
_entry.id   46972981371f086e6f55fa7ec68e552a
#
_cell.length_a   1.000
_cell.length_b   1.000
_cell.length_c   1.000
_cell.angle_alpha   90.00
_cell.angle_beta   90.00
_cell.angle_gamma   90.00
#
_symmetry.space_group_name_H-M   'P 1'
#
loop_
_entity.id
_entity.type
_entity.pdbx_description
1 polymer ?
#
loop_
_entity_poly.entity_id
_entity_poly.type
_entity_poly.pdbx_seq_one_letter_code
_entity_poly.pdbx_strand_id
1 'polypeptide(L)'
;MSLNALTLRSESLGFRMWRRFLSHRLAATSALFLMALSLIALAAPLSETWLGLDGERVDLLNRLAPPSLTHPFGTDELGRDLFIRLSYGGQVSLAVGLIAALFSAVVGTAIGLLAGYFGGRLDSFLMRFTDGVISLPLLPLLIVLIAVDLEKLGLPEDIAGSENIALYRIIVIIALFGWTTVARLVRAETLTLKNREFVKAAIALGASAPRTIIRHILPNSISPIIVATTLSIGNIILLESVLSFLGMGIQPPIASWGNMLTNAQDLMWTAPGLAVWPGLMIFATVIAFNFLGDGLQDALDPRAIE
;
A
#
# COMPACT_ATOMS: atom_id res chain seq x y z
N MET A 1 6.43 -59.74 7.22
CA MET A 1 5.92 -58.63 6.38
C MET A 1 5.48 -57.52 7.33
N SER A 2 6.42 -56.58 7.62
CA SER A 2 6.18 -55.45 8.54
C SER A 2 5.58 -54.29 7.75
N LEU A 3 4.30 -54.02 8.00
CA LEU A 3 3.64 -52.81 7.55
C LEU A 3 4.20 -51.63 8.32
N ASN A 4 5.23 -50.98 7.78
CA ASN A 4 5.57 -49.61 8.17
C ASN A 4 4.43 -48.70 7.74
N ALA A 5 3.45 -48.50 8.63
CA ALA A 5 2.50 -47.42 8.54
C ALA A 5 3.29 -46.10 8.63
N LEU A 6 3.66 -45.56 7.48
CA LEU A 6 4.10 -44.18 7.35
C LEU A 6 2.97 -43.31 7.90
N THR A 7 3.12 -42.88 9.14
CA THR A 7 2.33 -41.79 9.72
C THR A 7 2.63 -40.51 8.94
N LEU A 8 1.94 -40.33 7.83
CA LEU A 8 1.89 -39.06 7.14
C LEU A 8 1.27 -38.06 8.14
N ARG A 9 2.12 -37.36 8.89
CA ARG A 9 1.69 -36.17 9.61
C ARG A 9 1.08 -35.25 8.56
N SER A 10 -0.23 -35.10 8.60
CA SER A 10 -0.91 -34.13 7.74
C SER A 10 -0.39 -32.75 8.10
N GLU A 11 0.51 -32.23 7.27
CA GLU A 11 0.99 -30.86 7.43
C GLU A 11 -0.22 -29.92 7.40
N SER A 12 -0.30 -29.00 8.36
CA SER A 12 -1.38 -28.02 8.39
C SER A 12 -1.35 -27.16 7.11
N LEU A 13 -2.54 -26.77 6.64
CA LEU A 13 -2.69 -25.91 5.45
C LEU A 13 -1.79 -24.67 5.54
N GLY A 14 -1.76 -24.00 6.69
CA GLY A 14 -0.91 -22.82 6.92
C GLY A 14 0.59 -23.12 6.77
N PHE A 15 1.06 -24.28 7.22
CA PHE A 15 2.46 -24.68 7.07
C PHE A 15 2.82 -24.92 5.59
N ARG A 16 1.92 -25.55 4.82
CA ARG A 16 2.11 -25.74 3.37
C ARG A 16 2.14 -24.41 2.61
N MET A 17 1.23 -23.48 2.93
CA MET A 17 1.22 -22.13 2.36
C MET A 17 2.52 -21.39 2.67
N TRP A 18 2.97 -21.42 3.92
CA TRP A 18 4.22 -20.80 4.35
C TRP A 18 5.46 -21.38 3.63
N ARG A 19 5.55 -22.70 3.52
CA ARG A 19 6.63 -23.37 2.81
C ARG A 19 6.65 -23.00 1.32
N ARG A 20 5.49 -22.89 0.68
CA ARG A 20 5.36 -22.43 -0.71
C ARG A 20 5.79 -20.99 -0.87
N PHE A 21 5.33 -20.12 0.00
CA PHE A 21 5.77 -18.72 0.00
C PHE A 21 7.31 -18.62 0.08
N LEU A 22 7.93 -19.35 1.00
CA LEU A 22 9.38 -19.38 1.13
C LEU A 22 10.10 -20.03 -0.06
N SER A 23 9.45 -20.91 -0.80
CA SER A 23 10.02 -21.51 -2.03
C SER A 23 10.06 -20.52 -3.20
N HIS A 24 9.20 -19.49 -3.19
CA HIS A 24 9.21 -18.40 -4.15
C HIS A 24 10.27 -17.36 -3.77
N ARG A 25 11.49 -17.56 -4.29
CA ARG A 25 12.69 -16.80 -3.87
C ARG A 25 12.50 -15.27 -3.95
N LEU A 26 11.91 -14.78 -5.04
CA LEU A 26 11.69 -13.33 -5.22
C LEU A 26 10.71 -12.77 -4.19
N ALA A 27 9.64 -13.49 -3.85
CA ALA A 27 8.70 -13.05 -2.82
C ALA A 27 9.34 -13.06 -1.43
N ALA A 28 10.09 -14.11 -1.09
CA ALA A 28 10.78 -14.21 0.20
C ALA A 28 11.84 -13.10 0.36
N THR A 29 12.66 -12.84 -0.67
CA THR A 29 13.63 -11.72 -0.64
C THR A 29 12.95 -10.38 -0.57
N SER A 30 11.83 -10.17 -1.27
CA SER A 30 11.04 -8.95 -1.22
C SER A 30 10.40 -8.73 0.16
N ALA A 31 9.88 -9.78 0.78
CA ALA A 31 9.37 -9.70 2.15
C ALA A 31 10.47 -9.30 3.15
N LEU A 32 11.66 -9.90 3.03
CA LEU A 32 12.81 -9.55 3.86
C LEU A 32 13.25 -8.10 3.63
N PHE A 33 13.32 -7.67 2.38
CA PHE A 33 13.65 -6.28 2.01
C PHE A 33 12.64 -5.28 2.59
N LEU A 34 11.33 -5.52 2.39
CA LEU A 34 10.27 -4.64 2.93
C LEU A 34 10.30 -4.60 4.46
N MET A 35 10.57 -5.74 5.11
CA MET A 35 10.73 -5.79 6.56
C MET A 35 11.95 -4.98 7.02
N ALA A 36 13.10 -5.15 6.39
CA ALA A 36 14.30 -4.37 6.70
C ALA A 36 14.07 -2.88 6.47
N LEU A 37 13.46 -2.50 5.35
CA LEU A 37 13.13 -1.13 5.02
C LEU A 37 12.17 -0.51 6.05
N SER A 38 11.14 -1.25 6.45
CA SER A 38 10.20 -0.80 7.50
C SER A 38 10.90 -0.64 8.86
N LEU A 39 11.82 -1.53 9.21
CA LEU A 39 12.60 -1.41 10.44
C LEU A 39 13.52 -0.19 10.41
N ILE A 40 14.20 0.08 9.29
CA ILE A 40 15.04 1.28 9.11
C ILE A 40 14.18 2.54 9.23
N ALA A 41 13.02 2.57 8.57
CA ALA A 41 12.09 3.68 8.65
C ALA A 41 11.61 3.91 10.11
N LEU A 42 11.18 2.87 10.81
CA LEU A 42 10.75 2.96 12.21
C LEU A 42 11.89 3.35 13.15
N ALA A 43 13.12 2.97 12.83
CA ALA A 43 14.30 3.33 13.60
C ALA A 43 14.84 4.74 13.27
N ALA A 44 14.19 5.53 12.40
CA ALA A 44 14.66 6.86 12.04
C ALA A 44 14.96 7.77 13.24
N PRO A 45 14.10 7.88 14.29
CA PRO A 45 14.41 8.69 15.46
C PRO A 45 15.62 8.17 16.25
N LEU A 46 15.84 6.85 16.29
CA LEU A 46 17.01 6.25 16.91
C LEU A 46 18.28 6.51 16.12
N SER A 47 18.21 6.39 14.78
CA SER A 47 19.34 6.66 13.91
C SER A 47 19.75 8.14 13.95
N GLU A 48 18.80 9.05 14.04
CA GLU A 48 19.03 10.48 14.23
C GLU A 48 19.80 10.76 15.52
N THR A 49 19.35 10.20 16.66
CA THR A 49 20.01 10.38 17.96
C THR A 49 21.38 9.69 18.02
N TRP A 50 21.53 8.50 17.46
CA TRP A 50 22.77 7.72 17.52
C TRP A 50 23.87 8.28 16.62
N LEU A 51 23.51 8.76 15.44
CA LEU A 51 24.45 9.33 14.47
C LEU A 51 24.73 10.82 14.76
N GLY A 52 23.93 11.44 15.63
CA GLY A 52 24.01 12.88 15.89
C GLY A 52 23.66 13.72 14.67
N LEU A 53 22.87 13.13 13.75
CA LEU A 53 22.41 13.77 12.51
C LEU A 53 20.99 14.29 12.74
N ASP A 54 20.61 15.34 12.03
CA ASP A 54 19.30 15.95 12.11
C ASP A 54 18.71 16.06 10.70
N GLY A 55 17.55 15.46 10.50
CA GLY A 55 16.85 15.47 9.21
C GLY A 55 16.12 16.77 8.89
N GLU A 56 15.95 17.68 9.86
CA GLU A 56 15.24 18.95 9.70
C GLU A 56 16.16 20.17 9.83
N ARG A 57 17.29 20.03 10.52
CA ARG A 57 18.22 21.13 10.76
C ARG A 57 18.82 21.63 9.44
N VAL A 58 18.62 22.91 9.17
CA VAL A 58 19.18 23.60 8.01
C VAL A 58 20.66 23.94 8.29
N ASP A 59 21.55 23.47 7.41
CA ASP A 59 22.98 23.78 7.45
C ASP A 59 23.47 24.20 6.04
N LEU A 60 23.32 25.47 5.74
CA LEU A 60 23.68 26.03 4.43
C LEU A 60 25.16 25.93 4.09
N LEU A 61 26.06 25.72 5.09
CA LEU A 61 27.48 25.53 4.84
C LEU A 61 27.78 24.16 4.23
N ASN A 62 26.95 23.16 4.57
CA ASN A 62 27.04 21.81 4.06
C ASN A 62 25.99 21.51 2.97
N ARG A 63 25.54 22.53 2.26
CA ARG A 63 24.57 22.40 1.16
C ARG A 63 25.14 21.53 0.03
N LEU A 64 24.35 20.53 -0.44
CA LEU A 64 24.71 19.62 -1.54
C LEU A 64 26.07 18.92 -1.33
N ALA A 65 26.45 18.68 -0.08
CA ALA A 65 27.70 17.99 0.23
C ALA A 65 27.60 16.51 -0.27
N PRO A 66 28.69 16.00 -0.85
CA PRO A 66 28.75 14.64 -1.33
C PRO A 66 28.70 13.63 -0.16
N PRO A 67 28.42 12.34 -0.43
CA PRO A 67 28.48 11.28 0.58
C PRO A 67 29.81 11.28 1.34
N SER A 68 29.73 11.20 2.67
CA SER A 68 30.86 11.23 3.59
C SER A 68 30.60 10.34 4.80
N LEU A 69 31.56 10.19 5.70
CA LEU A 69 31.36 9.44 6.96
C LEU A 69 30.38 10.13 7.90
N THR A 70 30.25 11.45 7.82
CA THR A 70 29.28 12.24 8.60
C THR A 70 27.92 12.31 7.91
N HIS A 71 27.85 12.24 6.61
CA HIS A 71 26.62 12.25 5.81
C HIS A 71 26.63 11.07 4.81
N PRO A 72 26.18 9.87 5.19
CA PRO A 72 26.37 8.66 4.37
C PRO A 72 25.83 8.76 2.94
N PHE A 73 24.74 9.49 2.73
CA PHE A 73 24.14 9.73 1.40
C PHE A 73 24.31 11.17 0.91
N GLY A 74 25.09 11.99 1.65
CA GLY A 74 25.24 13.42 1.39
C GLY A 74 24.11 14.24 2.02
N THR A 75 24.02 15.50 1.58
CA THR A 75 23.04 16.45 2.09
C THR A 75 22.20 17.04 0.97
N ASP A 76 21.03 17.56 1.33
CA ASP A 76 20.11 18.19 0.39
C ASP A 76 20.45 19.68 0.12
N GLU A 77 19.56 20.36 -0.60
CA GLU A 77 19.68 21.78 -0.94
C GLU A 77 19.60 22.75 0.25
N LEU A 78 19.19 22.28 1.42
CA LEU A 78 19.20 23.00 2.68
C LEU A 78 20.31 22.52 3.63
N GLY A 79 21.15 21.57 3.19
CA GLY A 79 22.21 20.98 4.00
C GLY A 79 21.73 19.93 5.01
N ARG A 80 20.49 19.44 4.88
CA ARG A 80 19.91 18.41 5.75
C ARG A 80 20.40 17.02 5.33
N ASP A 81 20.58 16.12 6.28
CA ASP A 81 21.07 14.76 6.02
C ASP A 81 20.08 13.93 5.19
N LEU A 82 20.54 13.39 4.05
CA LEU A 82 19.69 12.61 3.15
C LEU A 82 19.31 11.24 3.69
N PHE A 83 20.19 10.58 4.46
CA PHE A 83 19.89 9.26 5.01
C PHE A 83 18.75 9.33 6.04
N ILE A 84 18.80 10.31 6.94
CA ILE A 84 17.78 10.56 7.95
C ILE A 84 16.45 10.92 7.26
N ARG A 85 16.49 11.84 6.27
CA ARG A 85 15.29 12.22 5.51
C ARG A 85 14.68 11.06 4.72
N LEU A 86 15.50 10.18 4.12
CA LEU A 86 15.02 8.97 3.45
C LEU A 86 14.34 8.01 4.42
N SER A 87 14.87 7.91 5.65
CA SER A 87 14.30 7.06 6.69
C SER A 87 12.93 7.58 7.16
N TYR A 88 12.81 8.87 7.46
CA TYR A 88 11.51 9.50 7.78
C TYR A 88 10.57 9.48 6.58
N GLY A 89 11.06 9.77 5.37
CA GLY A 89 10.29 9.66 4.14
C GLY A 89 9.71 8.25 3.93
N GLY A 90 10.48 7.24 4.34
CA GLY A 90 10.03 5.85 4.35
C GLY A 90 8.85 5.61 5.29
N GLN A 91 8.86 6.17 6.52
CA GLN A 91 7.71 6.07 7.43
C GLN A 91 6.45 6.60 6.75
N VAL A 92 6.55 7.78 6.16
CA VAL A 92 5.42 8.48 5.56
C VAL A 92 4.91 7.77 4.30
N SER A 93 5.79 7.48 3.35
CA SER A 93 5.40 6.83 2.08
C SER A 93 4.85 5.41 2.29
N LEU A 94 5.44 4.61 3.20
CA LEU A 94 4.92 3.29 3.56
C LEU A 94 3.58 3.38 4.30
N ALA A 95 3.44 4.35 5.24
CA ALA A 95 2.18 4.54 5.97
C ALA A 95 1.04 4.93 5.03
N VAL A 96 1.27 5.87 4.10
CA VAL A 96 0.27 6.25 3.08
C VAL A 96 -0.13 5.04 2.24
N GLY A 97 0.85 4.30 1.72
CA GLY A 97 0.60 3.11 0.92
C GLY A 97 -0.24 2.07 1.66
N LEU A 98 0.15 1.74 2.89
CA LEU A 98 -0.51 0.71 3.70
C LEU A 98 -1.92 1.14 4.13
N ILE A 99 -2.07 2.34 4.71
CA ILE A 99 -3.35 2.80 5.25
C ILE A 99 -4.38 2.99 4.13
N ALA A 100 -3.99 3.62 3.02
CA ALA A 100 -4.90 3.82 1.89
C ALA A 100 -5.29 2.48 1.22
N ALA A 101 -4.35 1.52 1.10
CA ALA A 101 -4.64 0.20 0.56
C ALA A 101 -5.58 -0.60 1.48
N LEU A 102 -5.36 -0.59 2.79
CA LEU A 102 -6.24 -1.25 3.75
C LEU A 102 -7.66 -0.67 3.74
N PHE A 103 -7.79 0.66 3.73
CA PHE A 103 -9.09 1.31 3.62
C PHE A 103 -9.79 0.93 2.31
N SER A 104 -9.07 0.98 1.19
CA SER A 104 -9.56 0.57 -0.12
C SER A 104 -10.01 -0.89 -0.13
N ALA A 105 -9.25 -1.77 0.53
CA ALA A 105 -9.59 -3.18 0.66
C ALA A 105 -10.89 -3.39 1.46
N VAL A 106 -11.06 -2.70 2.58
CA VAL A 106 -12.27 -2.81 3.41
C VAL A 106 -13.49 -2.32 2.65
N VAL A 107 -13.44 -1.12 2.07
CA VAL A 107 -14.56 -0.53 1.32
C VAL A 107 -14.87 -1.37 0.07
N GLY A 108 -13.85 -1.71 -0.71
CA GLY A 108 -14.00 -2.52 -1.92
C GLY A 108 -14.58 -3.92 -1.62
N THR A 109 -14.12 -4.55 -0.54
CA THR A 109 -14.66 -5.84 -0.09
C THR A 109 -16.12 -5.74 0.28
N ALA A 110 -16.52 -4.73 1.05
CA ALA A 110 -17.92 -4.53 1.43
C ALA A 110 -18.81 -4.35 0.20
N ILE A 111 -18.43 -3.46 -0.72
CA ILE A 111 -19.17 -3.20 -1.96
C ILE A 111 -19.22 -4.45 -2.85
N GLY A 112 -18.09 -5.14 -3.03
CA GLY A 112 -18.01 -6.34 -3.85
C GLY A 112 -18.86 -7.50 -3.32
N LEU A 113 -18.83 -7.73 -2.00
CA LEU A 113 -19.67 -8.75 -1.35
C LEU A 113 -21.16 -8.43 -1.50
N LEU A 114 -21.57 -7.18 -1.27
CA LEU A 114 -22.96 -6.76 -1.41
C LEU A 114 -23.44 -6.88 -2.86
N ALA A 115 -22.69 -6.38 -3.82
CA ALA A 115 -23.02 -6.47 -5.23
C ALA A 115 -23.12 -7.93 -5.70
N GLY A 116 -22.10 -8.76 -5.41
CA GLY A 116 -22.05 -10.15 -5.85
C GLY A 116 -23.10 -11.03 -5.19
N TYR A 117 -23.36 -10.84 -3.89
CA TYR A 117 -24.32 -11.68 -3.16
C TYR A 117 -25.76 -11.37 -3.53
N PHE A 118 -26.19 -10.11 -3.43
CA PHE A 118 -27.59 -9.73 -3.70
C PHE A 118 -27.91 -9.70 -5.19
N GLY A 119 -26.98 -9.29 -6.03
CA GLY A 119 -27.21 -9.23 -7.48
C GLY A 119 -28.28 -8.21 -7.90
N GLY A 120 -28.85 -8.41 -9.09
CA GLY A 120 -29.98 -7.63 -9.59
C GLY A 120 -29.75 -6.12 -9.65
N ARG A 121 -30.71 -5.32 -9.15
CA ARG A 121 -30.66 -3.84 -9.21
C ARG A 121 -29.55 -3.25 -8.34
N LEU A 122 -29.27 -3.87 -7.18
CA LEU A 122 -28.20 -3.41 -6.28
C LEU A 122 -26.83 -3.58 -6.93
N ASP A 123 -26.57 -4.75 -7.51
CA ASP A 123 -25.35 -5.01 -8.27
C ASP A 123 -25.19 -4.02 -9.42
N SER A 124 -26.25 -3.85 -10.23
CA SER A 124 -26.21 -2.91 -11.35
C SER A 124 -25.94 -1.47 -10.91
N PHE A 125 -26.50 -1.03 -9.81
CA PHE A 125 -26.25 0.31 -9.26
C PHE A 125 -24.83 0.47 -8.77
N LEU A 126 -24.35 -0.44 -7.92
CA LEU A 126 -23.01 -0.38 -7.34
C LEU A 126 -21.93 -0.49 -8.42
N MET A 127 -22.12 -1.34 -9.43
CA MET A 127 -21.15 -1.48 -10.50
C MET A 127 -21.16 -0.27 -11.45
N ARG A 128 -22.30 0.31 -11.78
CA ARG A 128 -22.37 1.54 -12.58
C ARG A 128 -21.70 2.71 -11.85
N PHE A 129 -21.89 2.80 -10.53
CA PHE A 129 -21.18 3.79 -9.72
C PHE A 129 -19.68 3.56 -9.75
N THR A 130 -19.23 2.30 -9.55
CA THR A 130 -17.81 1.91 -9.67
C THR A 130 -17.24 2.23 -11.04
N ASP A 131 -17.98 1.96 -12.12
CA ASP A 131 -17.58 2.25 -13.49
C ASP A 131 -17.47 3.76 -13.74
N GLY A 132 -18.40 4.54 -13.18
CA GLY A 132 -18.35 6.00 -13.20
C GLY A 132 -17.08 6.54 -12.54
N VAL A 133 -16.72 6.03 -11.36
CA VAL A 133 -15.49 6.42 -10.65
C VAL A 133 -14.24 6.07 -11.46
N ILE A 134 -14.17 4.88 -12.05
CA ILE A 134 -13.02 4.44 -12.86
C ILE A 134 -12.88 5.24 -14.15
N SER A 135 -13.99 5.73 -14.71
CA SER A 135 -13.96 6.51 -15.96
C SER A 135 -13.35 7.91 -15.79
N LEU A 136 -13.21 8.39 -14.57
CA LEU A 136 -12.61 9.70 -14.30
C LEU A 136 -11.08 9.62 -14.47
N PRO A 137 -10.46 10.61 -15.10
CA PRO A 137 -9.01 10.68 -15.20
C PRO A 137 -8.41 10.93 -13.82
N LEU A 138 -7.86 9.86 -13.20
CA LEU A 138 -7.49 9.82 -11.78
C LEU A 138 -6.55 10.95 -11.37
N LEU A 139 -5.42 11.13 -12.07
CA LEU A 139 -4.43 12.17 -11.69
C LEU A 139 -5.00 13.59 -11.73
N PRO A 140 -5.65 14.07 -12.81
CA PRO A 140 -6.30 15.37 -12.82
C PRO A 140 -7.32 15.55 -11.70
N LEU A 141 -8.11 14.51 -11.42
CA LEU A 141 -9.11 14.55 -10.35
C LEU A 141 -8.46 14.71 -8.97
N LEU A 142 -7.40 13.94 -8.70
CA LEU A 142 -6.66 14.02 -7.43
C LEU A 142 -6.05 15.41 -7.24
N ILE A 143 -5.45 15.99 -8.30
CA ILE A 143 -4.89 17.34 -8.26
C ILE A 143 -5.96 18.38 -7.89
N VAL A 144 -7.13 18.30 -8.51
CA VAL A 144 -8.25 19.22 -8.20
C VAL A 144 -8.71 19.03 -6.74
N LEU A 145 -8.85 17.80 -6.26
CA LEU A 145 -9.29 17.53 -4.89
C LEU A 145 -8.26 17.97 -3.84
N ILE A 146 -6.98 17.84 -4.14
CA ILE A 146 -5.93 18.33 -3.25
C ILE A 146 -5.87 19.86 -3.22
N ALA A 147 -6.22 20.52 -4.32
CA ALA A 147 -6.26 21.99 -4.38
C ALA A 147 -7.48 22.61 -3.67
N VAL A 148 -8.45 21.82 -3.23
CA VAL A 148 -9.61 22.31 -2.50
C VAL A 148 -9.19 22.90 -1.15
N ASP A 149 -9.64 24.07 -0.86
CA ASP A 149 -9.42 24.78 0.41
C ASP A 149 -10.30 24.16 1.51
N LEU A 150 -9.66 23.57 2.51
CA LEU A 150 -10.36 22.84 3.58
C LEU A 150 -11.10 23.78 4.53
N GLU A 151 -10.64 25.03 4.69
CA GLU A 151 -11.32 26.02 5.51
C GLU A 151 -12.68 26.40 4.89
N LYS A 152 -12.74 26.50 3.55
CA LYS A 152 -14.00 26.74 2.82
C LYS A 152 -14.97 25.57 2.89
N LEU A 153 -14.48 24.36 3.23
CA LEU A 153 -15.31 23.21 3.52
C LEU A 153 -15.78 23.15 4.98
N GLY A 154 -15.43 24.14 5.79
CA GLY A 154 -15.84 24.25 7.19
C GLY A 154 -14.93 23.56 8.20
N LEU A 155 -13.71 23.15 7.80
CA LEU A 155 -12.71 22.69 8.77
C LEU A 155 -12.18 23.89 9.57
N PRO A 156 -12.02 23.76 10.90
CA PRO A 156 -11.38 24.78 11.72
C PRO A 156 -9.95 25.08 11.24
N GLU A 157 -9.53 26.34 11.36
CA GLU A 157 -8.24 26.83 10.88
C GLU A 157 -7.04 26.11 11.54
N ASP A 158 -7.17 25.78 12.83
CA ASP A 158 -6.18 25.01 13.60
C ASP A 158 -5.96 23.60 13.03
N ILE A 159 -7.02 22.97 12.48
CA ILE A 159 -6.93 21.67 11.81
C ILE A 159 -6.44 21.83 10.38
N ALA A 160 -7.02 22.77 9.64
CA ALA A 160 -6.68 23.01 8.23
C ALA A 160 -5.22 23.45 8.03
N GLY A 161 -4.66 24.18 8.99
CA GLY A 161 -3.26 24.62 9.00
C GLY A 161 -2.28 23.64 9.66
N SER A 162 -2.72 22.48 10.14
CA SER A 162 -1.83 21.51 10.79
C SER A 162 -0.86 20.87 9.78
N GLU A 163 0.39 20.64 10.21
CA GLU A 163 1.44 20.03 9.36
C GLU A 163 1.01 18.67 8.80
N ASN A 164 0.25 17.90 9.57
CA ASN A 164 -0.19 16.55 9.19
C ASN A 164 -1.41 16.54 8.26
N ILE A 165 -2.09 17.67 8.02
CA ILE A 165 -3.32 17.69 7.24
C ILE A 165 -3.09 17.23 5.79
N ALA A 166 -1.94 17.59 5.20
CA ALA A 166 -1.57 17.17 3.85
C ALA A 166 -1.46 15.64 3.75
N LEU A 167 -0.89 14.99 4.75
CA LEU A 167 -0.77 13.54 4.84
C LEU A 167 -2.15 12.88 4.95
N TYR A 168 -2.99 13.31 5.87
CA TYR A 168 -4.34 12.75 6.02
C TYR A 168 -5.19 12.96 4.77
N ARG A 169 -5.11 14.14 4.18
CA ARG A 169 -5.83 14.48 2.96
C ARG A 169 -5.46 13.56 1.81
N ILE A 170 -4.17 13.32 1.57
CA ILE A 170 -3.72 12.44 0.48
C ILE A 170 -4.17 11.00 0.70
N ILE A 171 -4.10 10.49 1.93
CA ILE A 171 -4.60 9.15 2.29
C ILE A 171 -6.08 9.02 1.97
N VAL A 172 -6.91 9.98 2.44
CA VAL A 172 -8.35 9.95 2.22
C VAL A 172 -8.69 10.03 0.73
N ILE A 173 -8.06 10.95 0.01
CA ILE A 173 -8.34 11.14 -1.42
C ILE A 173 -7.96 9.89 -2.21
N ILE A 174 -6.78 9.30 -1.99
CA ILE A 174 -6.38 8.06 -2.68
C ILE A 174 -7.32 6.90 -2.32
N ALA A 175 -7.70 6.78 -1.04
CA ALA A 175 -8.59 5.73 -0.59
C ALA A 175 -10.00 5.83 -1.18
N LEU A 176 -10.49 7.05 -1.45
CA LEU A 176 -11.79 7.30 -2.08
C LEU A 176 -11.90 6.73 -3.51
N PHE A 177 -10.79 6.48 -4.19
CA PHE A 177 -10.76 5.94 -5.56
C PHE A 177 -10.17 4.53 -5.63
N GLY A 178 -9.28 4.16 -4.72
CA GLY A 178 -8.54 2.90 -4.73
C GLY A 178 -9.41 1.64 -4.52
N TRP A 179 -10.58 1.76 -3.91
CA TRP A 179 -11.48 0.64 -3.59
C TRP A 179 -12.10 -0.04 -4.82
N THR A 180 -12.15 0.64 -5.96
CA THR A 180 -12.89 0.20 -7.15
C THR A 180 -12.38 -1.11 -7.73
N THR A 181 -11.06 -1.31 -7.78
CA THR A 181 -10.44 -2.54 -8.27
C THR A 181 -10.76 -3.73 -7.36
N VAL A 182 -10.65 -3.53 -6.04
CA VAL A 182 -10.97 -4.56 -5.05
C VAL A 182 -12.46 -4.92 -5.11
N ALA A 183 -13.35 -3.93 -5.26
CA ALA A 183 -14.78 -4.17 -5.37
C ALA A 183 -15.15 -5.07 -6.55
N ARG A 184 -14.56 -4.83 -7.73
CA ARG A 184 -14.78 -5.67 -8.91
C ARG A 184 -14.26 -7.09 -8.72
N LEU A 185 -13.07 -7.23 -8.14
CA LEU A 185 -12.46 -8.53 -7.87
C LEU A 185 -13.33 -9.33 -6.88
N VAL A 186 -13.67 -8.73 -5.75
CA VAL A 186 -14.47 -9.40 -4.70
C VAL A 186 -15.88 -9.72 -5.20
N ARG A 187 -16.48 -8.87 -6.04
CA ARG A 187 -17.75 -9.17 -6.70
C ARG A 187 -17.66 -10.42 -7.57
N ALA A 188 -16.63 -10.51 -8.41
CA ALA A 188 -16.44 -11.67 -9.31
C ALA A 188 -16.26 -12.96 -8.50
N GLU A 189 -15.48 -12.93 -7.44
CA GLU A 189 -15.27 -14.05 -6.54
C GLU A 189 -16.56 -14.42 -5.79
N THR A 190 -17.31 -13.42 -5.31
CA THR A 190 -18.60 -13.64 -4.63
C THR A 190 -19.62 -14.31 -5.54
N LEU A 191 -19.71 -13.91 -6.81
CA LEU A 191 -20.60 -14.54 -7.79
C LEU A 191 -20.24 -16.02 -8.04
N THR A 192 -18.94 -16.34 -8.04
CA THR A 192 -18.45 -17.71 -8.16
C THR A 192 -18.78 -18.53 -6.91
N LEU A 193 -18.43 -18.01 -5.73
CA LEU A 193 -18.61 -18.70 -4.46
C LEU A 193 -20.09 -18.91 -4.09
N LYS A 194 -20.96 -17.94 -4.40
CA LYS A 194 -22.40 -18.05 -4.15
C LYS A 194 -23.03 -19.28 -4.80
N ASN A 195 -22.47 -19.75 -5.90
CA ASN A 195 -22.96 -20.88 -6.65
C ASN A 195 -22.36 -22.23 -6.20
N ARG A 196 -21.39 -22.24 -5.28
CA ARG A 196 -20.77 -23.45 -4.74
C ARG A 196 -21.74 -24.22 -3.86
N GLU A 197 -21.59 -25.54 -3.85
CA GLU A 197 -22.50 -26.47 -3.13
C GLU A 197 -22.56 -26.19 -1.63
N PHE A 198 -21.43 -25.91 -0.99
CA PHE A 198 -21.40 -25.62 0.46
C PHE A 198 -22.16 -24.34 0.82
N VAL A 199 -22.19 -23.32 -0.06
CA VAL A 199 -22.99 -22.11 0.17
C VAL A 199 -24.47 -22.39 -0.03
N LYS A 200 -24.83 -23.15 -1.08
CA LYS A 200 -26.22 -23.58 -1.31
C LYS A 200 -26.74 -24.43 -0.16
N ALA A 201 -25.94 -25.36 0.35
CA ALA A 201 -26.27 -26.18 1.50
C ALA A 201 -26.51 -25.32 2.77
N ALA A 202 -25.65 -24.35 3.04
CA ALA A 202 -25.84 -23.43 4.17
C ALA A 202 -27.17 -22.65 4.07
N ILE A 203 -27.51 -22.17 2.88
CA ILE A 203 -28.78 -21.48 2.63
C ILE A 203 -29.97 -22.42 2.83
N ALA A 204 -29.90 -23.66 2.33
CA ALA A 204 -30.94 -24.68 2.50
C ALA A 204 -31.18 -25.04 3.98
N LEU A 205 -30.13 -24.97 4.80
CA LEU A 205 -30.17 -25.13 6.25
C LEU A 205 -30.67 -23.90 7.01
N GLY A 206 -31.09 -22.81 6.30
CA GLY A 206 -31.66 -21.62 6.90
C GLY A 206 -30.65 -20.55 7.29
N ALA A 207 -29.41 -20.55 6.75
CA ALA A 207 -28.46 -19.49 7.00
C ALA A 207 -28.96 -18.17 6.41
N SER A 208 -28.98 -17.12 7.24
CA SER A 208 -29.31 -15.76 6.79
C SER A 208 -28.23 -15.17 5.87
N ALA A 209 -28.58 -14.17 5.06
CA ALA A 209 -27.66 -13.52 4.14
C ALA A 209 -26.37 -13.00 4.82
N PRO A 210 -26.42 -12.26 5.96
CA PRO A 210 -25.20 -11.83 6.66
C PRO A 210 -24.34 -13.01 7.12
N ARG A 211 -24.98 -14.09 7.64
CA ARG A 211 -24.26 -15.30 8.06
C ARG A 211 -23.56 -15.97 6.87
N THR A 212 -24.23 -16.07 5.74
CA THR A 212 -23.67 -16.66 4.51
C THR A 212 -22.49 -15.85 4.00
N ILE A 213 -22.64 -14.52 3.94
CA ILE A 213 -21.56 -13.63 3.49
C ILE A 213 -20.36 -13.74 4.42
N ILE A 214 -20.53 -13.52 5.73
CA ILE A 214 -19.43 -13.40 6.67
C ILE A 214 -18.76 -14.75 6.96
N ARG A 215 -19.53 -15.85 7.02
CA ARG A 215 -19.02 -17.15 7.48
C ARG A 215 -18.65 -18.10 6.35
N HIS A 216 -19.18 -17.89 5.16
CA HIS A 216 -18.97 -18.81 4.04
C HIS A 216 -18.32 -18.16 2.82
N ILE A 217 -18.66 -16.91 2.46
CA ILE A 217 -18.12 -16.26 1.27
C ILE A 217 -16.83 -15.50 1.62
N LEU A 218 -16.87 -14.57 2.56
CA LEU A 218 -15.73 -13.73 2.91
C LEU A 218 -14.46 -14.52 3.27
N PRO A 219 -14.49 -15.58 4.10
CA PRO A 219 -13.28 -16.35 4.42
C PRO A 219 -12.64 -17.02 3.19
N ASN A 220 -13.45 -17.41 2.21
CA ASN A 220 -12.98 -18.01 0.96
C ASN A 220 -12.53 -16.97 -0.07
N SER A 221 -12.84 -15.69 0.13
CA SER A 221 -12.39 -14.55 -0.69
C SER A 221 -11.14 -13.86 -0.13
N ILE A 222 -10.66 -14.23 1.07
CA ILE A 222 -9.53 -13.56 1.74
C ILE A 222 -8.27 -13.62 0.88
N SER A 223 -7.95 -14.76 0.27
CA SER A 223 -6.73 -14.91 -0.55
C SER A 223 -6.64 -13.90 -1.68
N PRO A 224 -7.62 -13.78 -2.59
CA PRO A 224 -7.59 -12.77 -3.63
C PRO A 224 -7.63 -11.32 -3.09
N ILE A 225 -8.29 -11.07 -1.95
CA ILE A 225 -8.29 -9.76 -1.31
C ILE A 225 -6.89 -9.37 -0.84
N ILE A 226 -6.18 -10.27 -0.15
CA ILE A 226 -4.80 -10.02 0.32
C ILE A 226 -3.88 -9.71 -0.86
N VAL A 227 -3.94 -10.52 -1.92
CA VAL A 227 -3.12 -10.32 -3.13
C VAL A 227 -3.40 -8.95 -3.75
N ALA A 228 -4.68 -8.63 -4.00
CA ALA A 228 -5.06 -7.35 -4.59
C ALA A 228 -4.64 -6.16 -3.71
N THR A 229 -4.77 -6.29 -2.39
CA THR A 229 -4.36 -5.24 -1.44
C THR A 229 -2.84 -5.03 -1.49
N THR A 230 -2.06 -6.12 -1.50
CA THR A 230 -0.59 -6.06 -1.55
C THR A 230 -0.11 -5.36 -2.83
N LEU A 231 -0.67 -5.71 -3.99
CA LEU A 231 -0.36 -5.05 -5.27
C LEU A 231 -0.79 -3.57 -5.26
N SER A 232 -1.90 -3.25 -4.61
CA SER A 232 -2.38 -1.87 -4.49
C SER A 232 -1.43 -0.98 -3.68
N ILE A 233 -0.73 -1.51 -2.66
CA ILE A 233 0.22 -0.73 -1.85
C ILE A 233 1.31 -0.11 -2.74
N GLY A 234 1.94 -0.91 -3.61
CA GLY A 234 2.96 -0.42 -4.53
C GLY A 234 2.45 0.69 -5.46
N ASN A 235 1.26 0.50 -6.04
CA ASN A 235 0.63 1.50 -6.91
C ASN A 235 0.27 2.79 -6.16
N ILE A 236 -0.16 2.71 -4.91
CA ILE A 236 -0.49 3.87 -4.08
C ILE A 236 0.77 4.65 -3.70
N ILE A 237 1.87 3.96 -3.35
CA ILE A 237 3.16 4.61 -3.08
C ILE A 237 3.65 5.36 -4.32
N LEU A 238 3.54 4.76 -5.50
CA LEU A 238 3.90 5.41 -6.74
C LEU A 238 3.04 6.65 -7.00
N LEU A 239 1.71 6.54 -6.80
CA LEU A 239 0.78 7.63 -6.98
C LEU A 239 1.01 8.79 -6.01
N GLU A 240 1.25 8.48 -4.71
CA GLU A 240 1.64 9.47 -3.70
C GLU A 240 2.92 10.19 -4.14
N SER A 241 3.92 9.42 -4.57
CA SER A 241 5.21 9.96 -4.98
C SER A 241 5.09 10.90 -6.18
N VAL A 242 4.25 10.57 -7.16
CA VAL A 242 3.97 11.44 -8.31
C VAL A 242 3.30 12.73 -7.88
N LEU A 243 2.28 12.66 -7.00
CA LEU A 243 1.58 13.85 -6.49
C LEU A 243 2.50 14.74 -5.66
N SER A 244 3.33 14.15 -4.79
CA SER A 244 4.30 14.86 -3.96
C SER A 244 5.40 15.50 -4.81
N PHE A 245 5.90 14.79 -5.82
CA PHE A 245 6.88 15.32 -6.80
C PHE A 245 6.34 16.52 -7.56
N LEU A 246 5.05 16.50 -7.94
CA LEU A 246 4.38 17.64 -8.59
C LEU A 246 4.05 18.80 -7.62
N GLY A 247 4.44 18.70 -6.35
CA GLY A 247 4.17 19.71 -5.33
C GLY A 247 2.73 19.72 -4.82
N MET A 248 1.93 18.71 -5.18
CA MET A 248 0.52 18.59 -4.77
C MET A 248 0.32 17.60 -3.62
N GLY A 249 1.36 16.84 -3.25
CA GLY A 249 1.28 15.84 -2.20
C GLY A 249 1.66 16.34 -0.81
N ILE A 250 2.47 15.56 -0.14
CA ILE A 250 2.99 15.86 1.19
C ILE A 250 3.99 17.02 1.09
N GLN A 251 3.81 18.03 1.93
CA GLN A 251 4.60 19.25 1.93
C GLN A 251 5.67 19.23 3.02
N PRO A 252 6.81 19.91 2.81
CA PRO A 252 7.75 20.21 3.89
C PRO A 252 7.05 20.88 5.09
N PRO A 253 7.49 20.61 6.34
CA PRO A 253 8.74 19.94 6.69
C PRO A 253 8.71 18.41 6.60
N ILE A 254 7.52 17.79 6.54
CA ILE A 254 7.36 16.34 6.50
C ILE A 254 8.07 15.77 5.27
N ALA A 255 9.00 14.83 5.46
CA ALA A 255 9.66 14.15 4.38
C ALA A 255 8.78 13.00 3.84
N SER A 256 8.67 12.86 2.51
CA SER A 256 8.26 11.65 1.80
C SER A 256 9.23 11.39 0.65
N TRP A 257 9.32 10.14 0.18
CA TRP A 257 10.21 9.88 -0.96
C TRP A 257 9.80 10.68 -2.20
N GLY A 258 8.50 10.94 -2.36
CA GLY A 258 7.97 11.75 -3.46
C GLY A 258 8.39 13.21 -3.39
N ASN A 259 8.24 13.86 -2.23
CA ASN A 259 8.60 15.27 -2.12
C ASN A 259 10.13 15.52 -2.10
N MET A 260 10.92 14.49 -1.74
CA MET A 260 12.38 14.55 -1.87
C MET A 260 12.86 14.60 -3.33
N LEU A 261 12.01 14.22 -4.30
CA LEU A 261 12.28 14.37 -5.73
C LEU A 261 11.94 15.77 -6.27
N THR A 262 11.24 16.59 -5.50
CA THR A 262 10.94 17.98 -5.88
C THR A 262 12.25 18.72 -6.11
N ASN A 263 12.35 19.47 -7.21
CA ASN A 263 13.57 20.17 -7.66
C ASN A 263 14.76 19.25 -8.05
N ALA A 264 14.66 17.94 -7.87
CA ALA A 264 15.75 17.03 -8.24
C ALA A 264 16.12 17.10 -9.73
N GLN A 265 15.20 17.51 -10.61
CA GLN A 265 15.46 17.69 -12.04
C GLN A 265 16.53 18.76 -12.28
N ASP A 266 16.46 19.90 -11.58
CA ASP A 266 17.37 21.01 -11.74
C ASP A 266 18.76 20.71 -11.15
N LEU A 267 18.79 19.82 -10.15
CA LEU A 267 20.00 19.46 -9.41
C LEU A 267 20.64 18.13 -9.87
N MET A 268 20.04 17.46 -10.86
CA MET A 268 20.48 16.12 -11.29
C MET A 268 21.94 16.08 -11.74
N TRP A 269 22.45 17.16 -12.33
CA TRP A 269 23.82 17.25 -12.81
C TRP A 269 24.84 17.65 -11.73
N THR A 270 24.39 18.33 -10.68
CA THR A 270 25.26 18.80 -9.58
C THR A 270 25.22 17.88 -8.37
N ALA A 271 24.08 17.31 -8.04
CA ALA A 271 23.87 16.46 -6.90
C ALA A 271 22.92 15.28 -7.24
N PRO A 272 23.36 14.32 -8.08
CA PRO A 272 22.51 13.24 -8.57
C PRO A 272 21.90 12.38 -7.46
N GLY A 273 22.54 12.30 -6.28
CA GLY A 273 22.05 11.59 -5.11
C GLY A 273 20.66 12.03 -4.66
N LEU A 274 20.28 13.30 -4.87
CA LEU A 274 18.96 13.84 -4.53
C LEU A 274 17.82 13.17 -5.31
N ALA A 275 18.06 12.76 -6.55
CA ALA A 275 17.11 12.03 -7.38
C ALA A 275 17.26 10.52 -7.21
N VAL A 276 18.49 10.02 -7.18
CA VAL A 276 18.81 8.60 -7.22
C VAL A 276 18.33 7.88 -5.96
N TRP A 277 18.60 8.40 -4.78
CA TRP A 277 18.25 7.72 -3.53
C TRP A 277 16.74 7.57 -3.32
N PRO A 278 15.92 8.64 -3.34
CA PRO A 278 14.48 8.48 -3.19
C PRO A 278 13.85 7.72 -4.36
N GLY A 279 14.34 7.92 -5.59
CA GLY A 279 13.90 7.17 -6.75
C GLY A 279 14.13 5.66 -6.61
N LEU A 280 15.31 5.25 -6.11
CA LEU A 280 15.61 3.84 -5.82
C LEU A 280 14.72 3.28 -4.69
N MET A 281 14.44 4.05 -3.64
CA MET A 281 13.53 3.61 -2.57
C MET A 281 12.13 3.35 -3.11
N ILE A 282 11.57 4.27 -3.90
CA ILE A 282 10.26 4.09 -4.54
C ILE A 282 10.28 2.86 -5.45
N PHE A 283 11.24 2.77 -6.37
CA PHE A 283 11.37 1.69 -7.34
C PHE A 283 11.47 0.32 -6.67
N ALA A 284 12.42 0.18 -5.73
CA ALA A 284 12.65 -1.08 -5.04
C ALA A 284 11.42 -1.50 -4.20
N THR A 285 10.77 -0.55 -3.55
CA THR A 285 9.57 -0.81 -2.74
C THR A 285 8.40 -1.25 -3.59
N VAL A 286 8.14 -0.59 -4.72
CA VAL A 286 7.06 -0.97 -5.66
C VAL A 286 7.29 -2.36 -6.22
N ILE A 287 8.51 -2.66 -6.68
CA ILE A 287 8.87 -4.00 -7.17
C ILE A 287 8.73 -5.05 -6.07
N ALA A 288 9.18 -4.74 -4.86
CA ALA A 288 9.09 -5.67 -3.74
C ALA A 288 7.63 -5.99 -3.37
N PHE A 289 6.73 -5.01 -3.37
CA PHE A 289 5.30 -5.26 -3.17
C PHE A 289 4.67 -6.08 -4.30
N ASN A 290 5.08 -5.89 -5.55
CA ASN A 290 4.61 -6.69 -6.67
C ASN A 290 5.05 -8.16 -6.53
N PHE A 291 6.34 -8.43 -6.29
CA PHE A 291 6.82 -9.80 -6.07
C PHE A 291 6.24 -10.45 -4.81
N LEU A 292 5.99 -9.65 -3.77
CA LEU A 292 5.30 -10.13 -2.57
C LEU A 292 3.86 -10.54 -2.90
N GLY A 293 3.14 -9.75 -3.68
CA GLY A 293 1.79 -10.05 -4.14
C GLY A 293 1.74 -11.32 -4.99
N ASP A 294 2.64 -11.47 -5.95
CA ASP A 294 2.75 -12.67 -6.79
C ASP A 294 3.03 -13.92 -5.95
N GLY A 295 3.99 -13.85 -5.02
CA GLY A 295 4.29 -14.98 -4.15
C GLY A 295 3.18 -15.33 -3.16
N LEU A 296 2.41 -14.33 -2.70
CA LEU A 296 1.19 -14.57 -1.92
C LEU A 296 0.10 -15.23 -2.77
N GLN A 297 -0.05 -14.83 -4.02
CA GLN A 297 -0.98 -15.45 -4.96
C GLN A 297 -0.65 -16.94 -5.14
N ASP A 298 0.62 -17.27 -5.42
CA ASP A 298 1.08 -18.65 -5.60
C ASP A 298 0.93 -19.50 -4.32
N ALA A 299 1.20 -18.91 -3.16
CA ALA A 299 1.11 -19.59 -1.87
C ALA A 299 -0.33 -19.85 -1.44
N LEU A 300 -1.26 -18.96 -1.80
CA LEU A 300 -2.67 -18.99 -1.41
C LEU A 300 -3.57 -19.68 -2.44
N ASP A 301 -3.05 -20.07 -3.61
CA ASP A 301 -3.84 -20.77 -4.64
C ASP A 301 -4.22 -22.19 -4.17
N PRO A 302 -5.53 -22.49 -3.97
CA PRO A 302 -5.98 -23.81 -3.54
C PRO A 302 -5.72 -24.90 -4.57
N ARG A 303 -5.71 -24.55 -5.87
CA ARG A 303 -5.56 -25.51 -6.98
C ARG A 303 -4.15 -26.10 -7.08
N ALA A 304 -3.20 -25.39 -6.56
CA ALA A 304 -1.81 -25.84 -6.53
C ALA A 304 -1.54 -26.77 -5.30
N ILE A 305 -2.56 -27.14 -4.51
CA ILE A 305 -2.45 -27.98 -3.30
C ILE A 305 -2.80 -29.46 -3.62
N GLU A 306 -3.37 -29.73 -4.79
CA GLU A 306 -3.57 -31.07 -5.32
C GLU A 306 -2.33 -31.59 -6.06
#